data_7a4e429c150710fb6843e15623a078c3
#
_entry.id   7a4e429c150710fb6843e15623a078c3
#
_cell.length_a   1.000
_cell.length_b   1.000
_cell.length_c   1.000
_cell.angle_alpha   90.00
_cell.angle_beta   90.00
_cell.angle_gamma   90.00
#
_symmetry.space_group_name_H-M   'P 1'
#
loop_
_entity.id
_entity.type
_entity.pdbx_description
1 polymer ?
#
loop_
_entity_poly.entity_id
_entity_poly.type
_entity_poly.pdbx_seq_one_letter_code
_entity_poly.pdbx_strand_id
1 'polypeptide(L)'
;MRSFLRIATCAALALAGPILCARAAAADQEPGITRDQANQILQELRQIRQLLERQQQQQPAGPPAKIKLNLEGLPMLGARNAPLTVVEFPDYQCPYCRQFHLQTFPDLKKKLIDTGKIRFFSRDLPIDSLHPNAMRAAQAGRCANDQGQFWAMRDLMGDNPDKLDLANLLGYAEALKLDVTVFRSCVTSEKYKPDVEADLLEAMRIGADGTPAFVVGRSTAEGVEGDMLVGAQPYNNFDLKLRSLETK
;
A
#
# COMPACT_ATOMS: atom_id res chain seq x y z
N MET A 1 -42.69 62.28 -2.76
CA MET A 1 -42.71 63.78 -2.57
C MET A 1 -41.33 64.22 -3.05
N ARG A 2 -41.26 64.80 -4.23
CA ARG A 2 -40.99 66.24 -4.49
C ARG A 2 -39.59 66.61 -4.05
N SER A 3 -38.64 67.16 -4.76
CA SER A 3 -38.65 67.91 -6.03
C SER A 3 -37.31 68.65 -6.15
N PHE A 4 -36.95 68.94 -7.40
CA PHE A 4 -36.22 70.08 -7.96
C PHE A 4 -34.71 70.16 -7.81
N LEU A 5 -33.94 69.91 -8.87
CA LEU A 5 -33.67 70.80 -10.01
C LEU A 5 -32.96 72.12 -9.62
N ARG A 6 -31.75 72.32 -10.05
CA ARG A 6 -31.34 73.53 -10.79
C ARG A 6 -30.00 73.49 -11.45
N ILE A 7 -30.01 73.66 -12.68
CA ILE A 7 -29.02 73.95 -13.68
C ILE A 7 -28.18 75.21 -13.32
N ALA A 8 -26.91 75.15 -13.60
CA ALA A 8 -26.17 76.36 -14.01
C ALA A 8 -24.97 75.97 -14.93
N THR A 9 -25.17 76.42 -16.15
CA THR A 9 -24.15 76.43 -17.22
C THR A 9 -23.08 77.43 -16.93
N CYS A 10 -21.80 77.08 -17.23
CA CYS A 10 -20.88 78.08 -17.77
C CYS A 10 -19.81 77.36 -18.63
N ALA A 11 -19.78 77.77 -19.85
CA ALA A 11 -18.80 77.38 -20.86
C ALA A 11 -17.52 78.18 -20.68
N ALA A 12 -16.39 77.51 -20.89
CA ALA A 12 -15.18 78.17 -21.36
C ALA A 12 -14.22 77.13 -22.04
N LEU A 13 -13.88 77.52 -23.22
CA LEU A 13 -13.08 76.91 -24.28
C LEU A 13 -11.69 76.48 -23.90
N ALA A 14 -11.28 75.47 -24.65
CA ALA A 14 -10.02 75.34 -25.43
C ALA A 14 -8.77 74.84 -24.69
N LEU A 15 -8.27 73.82 -25.16
CA LEU A 15 -7.09 73.59 -25.95
C LEU A 15 -6.61 72.13 -25.87
N ALA A 16 -6.45 71.65 -27.03
CA ALA A 16 -6.07 70.35 -27.48
C ALA A 16 -4.80 69.74 -26.85
N GLY A 17 -4.82 68.44 -26.68
CA GLY A 17 -3.67 67.58 -26.57
C GLY A 17 -4.14 66.15 -26.38
N PRO A 18 -3.97 65.26 -27.37
CA PRO A 18 -4.24 63.86 -27.14
C PRO A 18 -3.08 63.29 -26.32
N ILE A 19 -3.30 63.14 -25.01
CA ILE A 19 -2.44 62.28 -24.20
C ILE A 19 -2.80 60.83 -24.59
N LEU A 20 -1.98 60.31 -25.51
CA LEU A 20 -1.96 58.87 -25.80
C LEU A 20 -1.50 58.16 -24.51
N CYS A 21 -2.49 57.72 -23.74
CA CYS A 21 -2.20 56.74 -22.67
C CYS A 21 -1.88 55.42 -23.35
N ALA A 22 -0.65 55.23 -23.73
CA ALA A 22 -0.06 53.95 -24.01
C ALA A 22 0.03 53.17 -22.68
N ARG A 23 -1.05 52.52 -22.32
CA ARG A 23 -1.08 51.53 -21.27
C ARG A 23 -0.34 50.29 -21.81
N ALA A 24 1.00 50.30 -21.62
CA ALA A 24 1.79 49.10 -21.85
C ALA A 24 1.21 48.00 -20.99
N ALA A 25 0.57 47.04 -21.62
CA ALA A 25 0.27 45.75 -21.00
C ALA A 25 1.64 45.13 -20.68
N ALA A 26 2.06 45.22 -19.42
CA ALA A 26 3.10 44.37 -18.89
C ALA A 26 2.48 42.98 -18.90
N ALA A 27 2.77 42.22 -19.95
CA ALA A 27 2.58 40.78 -19.93
C ALA A 27 3.47 40.26 -18.80
N ASP A 28 2.89 39.71 -17.76
CA ASP A 28 3.56 38.87 -16.79
C ASP A 28 4.19 37.71 -17.55
N GLN A 29 5.40 37.92 -18.04
CA GLN A 29 6.27 36.85 -18.47
C GLN A 29 6.81 36.23 -17.18
N GLU A 30 6.29 35.09 -16.83
CA GLU A 30 6.95 34.16 -15.90
C GLU A 30 8.45 34.15 -16.25
N PRO A 31 9.36 34.38 -15.30
CA PRO A 31 10.77 34.36 -15.56
C PRO A 31 11.20 32.99 -16.07
N GLY A 32 11.38 32.87 -17.36
CA GLY A 32 11.87 31.63 -17.97
C GLY A 32 13.21 31.23 -17.32
N ILE A 33 13.45 29.90 -17.26
CA ILE A 33 14.71 29.34 -16.72
C ILE A 33 15.91 30.00 -17.38
N THR A 34 16.83 30.54 -16.59
CA THR A 34 18.06 31.13 -17.08
C THR A 34 18.97 30.03 -17.64
N ARG A 35 19.91 30.40 -18.51
CA ARG A 35 20.90 29.44 -19.06
C ARG A 35 21.72 28.77 -17.95
N ASP A 36 22.05 29.49 -16.89
CA ASP A 36 22.81 28.93 -15.77
C ASP A 36 21.97 27.92 -14.97
N GLN A 37 20.69 28.21 -14.73
CA GLN A 37 19.78 27.26 -14.12
C GLN A 37 19.58 26.01 -14.98
N ALA A 38 19.41 26.19 -16.31
CA ALA A 38 19.30 25.06 -17.22
C ALA A 38 20.57 24.19 -17.22
N ASN A 39 21.75 24.80 -17.21
CA ASN A 39 23.02 24.06 -17.15
C ASN A 39 23.19 23.33 -15.82
N GLN A 40 22.78 23.92 -14.71
CA GLN A 40 22.81 23.28 -13.39
C GLN A 40 21.87 22.06 -13.35
N ILE A 41 20.65 22.20 -13.85
CA ILE A 41 19.68 21.07 -13.95
C ILE A 41 20.26 19.95 -14.83
N LEU A 42 20.85 20.30 -15.97
CA LEU A 42 21.47 19.29 -16.84
C LEU A 42 22.64 18.57 -16.17
N GLN A 43 23.39 19.25 -15.33
CA GLN A 43 24.50 18.66 -14.58
C GLN A 43 23.98 17.69 -13.52
N GLU A 44 22.96 18.06 -12.77
CA GLU A 44 22.32 17.19 -11.78
C GLU A 44 21.68 15.94 -12.43
N LEU A 45 20.98 16.12 -13.55
CA LEU A 45 20.43 15.01 -14.31
C LEU A 45 21.50 14.02 -14.81
N ARG A 46 22.66 14.53 -15.24
CA ARG A 46 23.81 13.68 -15.61
C ARG A 46 24.35 12.90 -14.41
N GLN A 47 24.43 13.53 -13.24
CA GLN A 47 24.87 12.86 -12.01
C GLN A 47 23.87 11.77 -11.58
N ILE A 48 22.56 12.07 -11.61
CA ILE A 48 21.51 11.08 -11.33
C ILE A 48 21.62 9.91 -12.29
N ARG A 49 21.76 10.18 -13.58
CA ARG A 49 21.95 9.14 -14.59
C ARG A 49 23.15 8.25 -14.30
N GLN A 50 24.30 8.85 -13.97
CA GLN A 50 25.52 8.10 -13.64
C GLN A 50 25.35 7.24 -12.39
N LEU A 51 24.63 7.74 -11.38
CA LEU A 51 24.32 6.97 -10.17
C LEU A 51 23.42 5.77 -10.47
N LEU A 52 22.38 5.96 -11.30
CA LEU A 52 21.50 4.88 -11.74
C LEU A 52 22.25 3.83 -12.59
N GLU A 53 23.12 4.26 -13.49
CA GLU A 53 23.96 3.35 -14.29
C GLU A 53 24.92 2.53 -13.41
N ARG A 54 25.51 3.13 -12.38
CA ARG A 54 26.34 2.42 -11.39
C ARG A 54 25.53 1.43 -10.57
N GLN A 55 24.31 1.80 -10.14
CA GLN A 55 23.41 0.89 -9.44
C GLN A 55 23.03 -0.32 -10.29
N GLN A 56 22.75 -0.11 -11.59
CA GLN A 56 22.46 -1.21 -12.53
C GLN A 56 23.66 -2.13 -12.75
N GLN A 57 24.88 -1.60 -12.77
CA GLN A 57 26.11 -2.41 -12.91
C GLN A 57 26.47 -3.21 -11.64
N GLN A 58 25.97 -2.79 -10.48
CA GLN A 58 26.16 -3.48 -9.20
C GLN A 58 25.08 -4.56 -8.94
N GLN A 59 24.02 -4.63 -9.75
CA GLN A 59 23.07 -5.73 -9.67
C GLN A 59 23.76 -7.01 -10.17
N PRO A 60 23.64 -8.12 -9.43
CA PRO A 60 24.20 -9.39 -9.87
C PRO A 60 23.68 -9.74 -11.27
N ALA A 61 24.57 -10.08 -12.19
CA ALA A 61 24.23 -10.54 -13.53
C ALA A 61 23.64 -11.96 -13.46
N GLY A 62 22.41 -12.09 -13.02
CA GLY A 62 21.69 -13.35 -12.90
C GLY A 62 20.23 -13.12 -12.52
N PRO A 63 19.34 -14.09 -12.69
CA PRO A 63 17.99 -13.99 -12.17
C PRO A 63 18.07 -13.77 -10.65
N PRO A 64 17.20 -12.92 -10.07
CA PRO A 64 17.18 -12.67 -8.63
C PRO A 64 17.07 -14.01 -7.88
N ALA A 65 17.83 -14.14 -6.79
CA ALA A 65 17.78 -15.33 -5.96
C ALA A 65 16.36 -15.58 -5.47
N LYS A 66 15.90 -16.84 -5.56
CA LYS A 66 14.56 -17.20 -5.09
C LYS A 66 14.46 -17.00 -3.58
N ILE A 67 13.35 -16.42 -3.18
CA ILE A 67 13.00 -16.25 -1.77
C ILE A 67 12.48 -17.57 -1.24
N LYS A 68 13.05 -18.01 -0.12
CA LYS A 68 12.57 -19.18 0.62
C LYS A 68 11.98 -18.73 1.95
N LEU A 69 10.74 -19.17 2.24
CA LEU A 69 10.05 -18.89 3.49
C LEU A 69 9.60 -20.19 4.13
N ASN A 70 9.83 -20.30 5.43
CA ASN A 70 9.14 -21.28 6.26
C ASN A 70 7.75 -20.75 6.60
N LEU A 71 6.74 -21.61 6.50
CA LEU A 71 5.33 -21.24 6.68
C LEU A 71 4.66 -22.02 7.82
N GLU A 72 5.46 -22.68 8.65
CA GLU A 72 4.95 -23.43 9.80
C GLU A 72 4.23 -22.50 10.79
N GLY A 73 3.08 -22.92 11.28
CA GLY A 73 2.30 -22.16 12.26
C GLY A 73 1.53 -20.94 11.70
N LEU A 74 1.73 -20.57 10.42
CA LEU A 74 1.01 -19.45 9.83
C LEU A 74 -0.41 -19.82 9.40
N PRO A 75 -1.36 -18.85 9.44
CA PRO A 75 -2.71 -19.04 8.94
C PRO A 75 -2.72 -19.36 7.44
N MET A 76 -3.46 -20.40 7.06
CA MET A 76 -3.50 -20.90 5.69
C MET A 76 -4.94 -21.04 5.19
N LEU A 77 -5.16 -20.69 3.91
CA LEU A 77 -6.33 -21.08 3.12
C LEU A 77 -5.92 -22.01 1.97
N GLY A 78 -6.88 -22.81 1.51
CA GLY A 78 -6.70 -23.70 0.37
C GLY A 78 -6.24 -25.11 0.76
N ALA A 79 -5.88 -25.89 -0.26
CA ALA A 79 -5.47 -27.28 -0.07
C ALA A 79 -4.00 -27.36 0.40
N ARG A 80 -3.72 -28.12 1.48
CA ARG A 80 -2.36 -28.28 2.03
C ARG A 80 -1.35 -28.79 1.01
N ASN A 81 -1.81 -29.61 0.07
CA ASN A 81 -1.01 -30.22 -0.99
C ASN A 81 -1.01 -29.42 -2.31
N ALA A 82 -1.56 -28.20 -2.32
CA ALA A 82 -1.52 -27.38 -3.52
C ALA A 82 -0.08 -27.15 -4.00
N PRO A 83 0.19 -27.25 -5.32
CA PRO A 83 1.56 -27.20 -5.85
C PRO A 83 2.18 -25.80 -5.78
N LEU A 84 1.36 -24.76 -5.67
CA LEU A 84 1.77 -23.37 -5.65
C LEU A 84 1.34 -22.68 -4.35
N THR A 85 2.11 -21.69 -3.96
CA THR A 85 1.89 -20.94 -2.71
C THR A 85 1.96 -19.44 -2.99
N VAL A 86 1.05 -18.71 -2.35
CA VAL A 86 1.10 -17.25 -2.23
C VAL A 86 1.17 -16.91 -0.74
N VAL A 87 2.13 -16.08 -0.36
CA VAL A 87 2.25 -15.53 1.01
C VAL A 87 2.02 -14.04 0.91
N GLU A 88 1.00 -13.52 1.57
CA GLU A 88 0.73 -12.09 1.70
C GLU A 88 1.43 -11.54 2.95
N PHE A 89 1.99 -10.34 2.83
CA PHE A 89 2.49 -9.51 3.92
C PHE A 89 1.60 -8.27 4.03
N PRO A 90 0.50 -8.33 4.78
CA PRO A 90 -0.45 -7.24 4.91
C PRO A 90 -0.12 -6.29 6.07
N ASP A 91 -0.67 -5.07 5.92
CA ASP A 91 -0.95 -4.14 7.00
C ASP A 91 -2.44 -3.77 6.93
N TYR A 92 -3.20 -4.02 8.00
CA TYR A 92 -4.66 -3.86 7.99
C TYR A 92 -5.13 -2.40 7.93
N GLN A 93 -4.25 -1.42 8.20
CA GLN A 93 -4.56 0.01 8.00
C GLN A 93 -4.10 0.54 6.64
N CYS A 94 -3.29 -0.21 5.89
CA CYS A 94 -2.79 0.23 4.60
C CYS A 94 -3.89 0.28 3.54
N PRO A 95 -4.10 1.43 2.85
CA PRO A 95 -5.13 1.56 1.83
C PRO A 95 -4.90 0.63 0.63
N TYR A 96 -3.66 0.32 0.30
CA TYR A 96 -3.33 -0.62 -0.77
C TYR A 96 -3.61 -2.08 -0.38
N CYS A 97 -3.42 -2.46 0.90
CA CYS A 97 -3.85 -3.77 1.40
C CYS A 97 -5.38 -3.90 1.34
N ARG A 98 -6.11 -2.84 1.70
CA ARG A 98 -7.56 -2.79 1.52
C ARG A 98 -7.98 -2.92 0.06
N GLN A 99 -7.28 -2.23 -0.86
CA GLN A 99 -7.54 -2.37 -2.29
C GLN A 99 -7.37 -3.81 -2.76
N PHE A 100 -6.28 -4.48 -2.39
CA PHE A 100 -6.06 -5.90 -2.70
C PHE A 100 -7.17 -6.77 -2.10
N HIS A 101 -7.51 -6.58 -0.84
CA HIS A 101 -8.55 -7.31 -0.13
C HIS A 101 -9.91 -7.24 -0.85
N LEU A 102 -10.33 -6.06 -1.31
CA LEU A 102 -11.63 -5.86 -1.93
C LEU A 102 -11.66 -6.20 -3.43
N GLN A 103 -10.57 -5.99 -4.16
CA GLN A 103 -10.58 -6.06 -5.63
C GLN A 103 -9.92 -7.31 -6.19
N THR A 104 -8.88 -7.85 -5.53
CA THR A 104 -8.08 -8.96 -6.07
C THR A 104 -8.29 -10.25 -5.31
N PHE A 105 -8.31 -10.20 -3.98
CA PHE A 105 -8.41 -11.38 -3.13
C PHE A 105 -9.68 -12.22 -3.38
N PRO A 106 -10.88 -11.66 -3.63
CA PRO A 106 -12.07 -12.46 -3.92
C PRO A 106 -11.90 -13.34 -5.16
N ASP A 107 -11.27 -12.81 -6.20
CA ASP A 107 -10.97 -13.56 -7.42
C ASP A 107 -9.90 -14.63 -7.20
N LEU A 108 -8.82 -14.31 -6.46
CA LEU A 108 -7.82 -15.30 -6.05
C LEU A 108 -8.45 -16.43 -5.25
N LYS A 109 -9.31 -16.08 -4.28
CA LYS A 109 -9.99 -17.05 -3.45
C LYS A 109 -10.85 -17.98 -4.29
N LYS A 110 -11.75 -17.43 -5.08
CA LYS A 110 -12.71 -18.20 -5.88
C LYS A 110 -12.06 -19.07 -6.95
N LYS A 111 -11.04 -18.52 -7.65
CA LYS A 111 -10.50 -19.13 -8.87
C LYS A 111 -9.29 -20.04 -8.60
N LEU A 112 -8.56 -19.81 -7.50
CA LEU A 112 -7.29 -20.50 -7.23
C LEU A 112 -7.25 -21.19 -5.86
N ILE A 113 -7.69 -20.52 -4.78
CA ILE A 113 -7.63 -21.09 -3.42
C ILE A 113 -8.70 -22.18 -3.25
N ASP A 114 -9.97 -21.82 -3.51
CA ASP A 114 -11.11 -22.75 -3.33
C ASP A 114 -11.08 -23.91 -4.34
N THR A 115 -10.35 -23.77 -5.44
CA THR A 115 -10.13 -24.83 -6.44
C THR A 115 -8.92 -25.70 -6.15
N GLY A 116 -8.18 -25.43 -5.07
CA GLY A 116 -7.01 -26.22 -4.64
C GLY A 116 -5.75 -26.01 -5.49
N LYS A 117 -5.71 -24.99 -6.37
CA LYS A 117 -4.54 -24.70 -7.20
C LYS A 117 -3.40 -24.07 -6.41
N ILE A 118 -3.75 -23.25 -5.42
CA ILE A 118 -2.78 -22.62 -4.54
C ILE A 118 -3.17 -22.82 -3.06
N ARG A 119 -2.18 -22.74 -2.19
CA ARG A 119 -2.37 -22.40 -0.78
C ARG A 119 -1.97 -20.95 -0.56
N PHE A 120 -2.70 -20.27 0.29
CA PHE A 120 -2.54 -18.85 0.59
C PHE A 120 -2.27 -18.67 2.07
N PHE A 121 -1.20 -17.94 2.39
CA PHE A 121 -0.79 -17.67 3.77
C PHE A 121 -0.79 -16.17 4.04
N SER A 122 -0.99 -15.79 5.30
CA SER A 122 -0.82 -14.43 5.77
C SER A 122 0.34 -14.36 6.75
N ARG A 123 1.23 -13.37 6.58
CA ARG A 123 2.37 -13.07 7.42
C ARG A 123 2.42 -11.58 7.68
N ASP A 124 2.51 -11.16 8.94
CA ASP A 124 2.27 -9.78 9.33
C ASP A 124 3.39 -8.82 8.89
N LEU A 125 2.99 -7.60 8.41
CA LEU A 125 3.92 -6.51 8.12
C LEU A 125 3.30 -5.16 8.52
N PRO A 126 3.02 -4.93 9.82
CA PRO A 126 2.50 -3.65 10.29
C PRO A 126 3.54 -2.54 10.15
N ILE A 127 3.14 -1.39 9.58
CA ILE A 127 3.99 -0.20 9.42
C ILE A 127 3.59 0.84 10.47
N ASP A 128 3.95 0.60 11.72
CA ASP A 128 3.52 1.40 12.89
C ASP A 128 3.84 2.89 12.76
N SER A 129 4.90 3.24 12.04
CA SER A 129 5.28 4.64 11.78
C SER A 129 4.24 5.40 10.96
N LEU A 130 3.41 4.71 10.19
CA LEU A 130 2.34 5.27 9.37
C LEU A 130 0.94 4.93 9.89
N HIS A 131 0.80 3.79 10.57
CA HIS A 131 -0.46 3.16 10.90
C HIS A 131 -0.52 2.77 12.39
N PRO A 132 -1.05 3.64 13.27
CA PRO A 132 -0.91 3.50 14.74
C PRO A 132 -1.61 2.28 15.35
N ASN A 133 -2.54 1.63 14.64
CA ASN A 133 -3.20 0.41 15.10
C ASN A 133 -2.73 -0.85 14.36
N ALA A 134 -1.77 -0.76 13.44
CA ALA A 134 -1.36 -1.89 12.60
C ALA A 134 -0.81 -3.06 13.43
N MET A 135 0.10 -2.79 14.38
CA MET A 135 0.64 -3.80 15.28
C MET A 135 -0.44 -4.48 16.12
N ARG A 136 -1.40 -3.72 16.64
CA ARG A 136 -2.52 -4.29 17.41
C ARG A 136 -3.44 -5.14 16.53
N ALA A 137 -3.72 -4.69 15.32
CA ALA A 137 -4.54 -5.43 14.38
C ALA A 137 -3.88 -6.76 13.95
N ALA A 138 -2.57 -6.76 13.71
CA ALA A 138 -1.81 -7.97 13.45
C ALA A 138 -1.94 -8.98 14.60
N GLN A 139 -1.70 -8.52 15.84
CA GLN A 139 -1.87 -9.36 17.03
C GLN A 139 -3.32 -9.86 17.21
N ALA A 140 -4.33 -9.02 16.90
CA ALA A 140 -5.73 -9.41 16.98
C ALA A 140 -6.06 -10.54 15.99
N GLY A 141 -5.51 -10.51 14.77
CA GLY A 141 -5.63 -11.62 13.82
C GLY A 141 -5.10 -12.92 14.40
N ARG A 142 -3.92 -12.90 15.03
CA ARG A 142 -3.31 -14.07 15.67
C ARG A 142 -4.09 -14.55 16.89
N CYS A 143 -4.60 -13.63 17.71
CA CYS A 143 -5.48 -13.98 18.83
C CYS A 143 -6.79 -14.63 18.36
N ALA A 144 -7.34 -14.19 17.24
CA ALA A 144 -8.50 -14.85 16.64
C ALA A 144 -8.14 -16.22 16.05
N ASN A 145 -6.89 -16.42 15.59
CA ASN A 145 -6.38 -17.70 15.11
C ASN A 145 -6.36 -18.76 16.22
N ASP A 146 -6.07 -18.41 17.46
CA ASP A 146 -6.14 -19.31 18.63
C ASP A 146 -7.54 -19.94 18.78
N GLN A 147 -8.56 -19.26 18.27
CA GLN A 147 -9.96 -19.69 18.30
C GLN A 147 -10.48 -20.08 16.90
N GLY A 148 -9.58 -20.32 15.94
CA GLY A 148 -9.92 -20.80 14.59
C GLY A 148 -10.59 -19.78 13.68
N GLN A 149 -10.54 -18.47 14.01
CA GLN A 149 -11.26 -17.41 13.29
C GLN A 149 -10.33 -16.35 12.66
N PHE A 150 -9.07 -16.70 12.33
CA PHE A 150 -8.13 -15.78 11.72
C PHE A 150 -8.71 -15.08 10.47
N TRP A 151 -9.20 -15.87 9.52
CA TRP A 151 -9.63 -15.35 8.21
C TRP A 151 -10.88 -14.47 8.32
N ALA A 152 -11.81 -14.83 9.18
CA ALA A 152 -12.99 -14.01 9.43
C ALA A 152 -12.63 -12.69 10.14
N MET A 153 -11.68 -12.70 11.08
CA MET A 153 -11.15 -11.50 11.72
C MET A 153 -10.40 -10.64 10.69
N ARG A 154 -9.55 -11.25 9.85
CA ARG A 154 -8.85 -10.56 8.76
C ARG A 154 -9.82 -9.84 7.84
N ASP A 155 -10.91 -10.49 7.44
CA ASP A 155 -11.89 -9.90 6.53
C ASP A 155 -12.59 -8.69 7.19
N LEU A 156 -13.00 -8.80 8.46
CA LEU A 156 -13.59 -7.65 9.20
C LEU A 156 -12.61 -6.48 9.34
N MET A 157 -11.34 -6.75 9.61
CA MET A 157 -10.31 -5.70 9.70
C MET A 157 -10.03 -5.07 8.34
N GLY A 158 -9.93 -5.87 7.28
CA GLY A 158 -9.72 -5.42 5.91
C GLY A 158 -10.87 -4.56 5.36
N ASP A 159 -12.10 -4.86 5.75
CA ASP A 159 -13.28 -4.07 5.40
C ASP A 159 -13.32 -2.72 6.14
N ASN A 160 -12.74 -2.66 7.34
CA ASN A 160 -12.86 -1.52 8.26
C ASN A 160 -11.49 -1.00 8.76
N PRO A 161 -10.59 -0.53 7.90
CA PRO A 161 -9.23 -0.14 8.28
C PRO A 161 -9.15 1.02 9.27
N ASP A 162 -10.19 1.84 9.36
CA ASP A 162 -10.27 2.96 10.30
C ASP A 162 -10.81 2.56 11.69
N LYS A 163 -11.21 1.30 11.87
CA LYS A 163 -11.84 0.77 13.10
C LYS A 163 -11.03 -0.39 13.68
N LEU A 164 -9.76 -0.14 13.99
CA LEU A 164 -8.82 -1.15 14.49
C LEU A 164 -8.31 -0.84 15.90
N ASP A 165 -8.93 0.09 16.61
CA ASP A 165 -8.71 0.26 18.04
C ASP A 165 -9.27 -0.92 18.84
N LEU A 166 -8.86 -1.04 20.11
CA LEU A 166 -9.23 -2.18 20.94
C LEU A 166 -10.74 -2.38 21.06
N ALA A 167 -11.53 -1.30 21.14
CA ALA A 167 -12.98 -1.41 21.32
C ALA A 167 -13.64 -2.02 20.07
N ASN A 168 -13.23 -1.58 18.88
CA ASN A 168 -13.72 -2.13 17.63
C ASN A 168 -13.29 -3.59 17.44
N LEU A 169 -12.03 -3.95 17.75
CA LEU A 169 -11.54 -5.32 17.65
C LEU A 169 -12.30 -6.27 18.59
N LEU A 170 -12.69 -5.82 19.77
CA LEU A 170 -13.54 -6.59 20.68
C LEU A 170 -14.96 -6.77 20.12
N GLY A 171 -15.51 -5.75 19.47
CA GLY A 171 -16.79 -5.87 18.76
C GLY A 171 -16.73 -6.89 17.61
N TYR A 172 -15.61 -6.99 16.90
CA TYR A 172 -15.39 -8.03 15.89
C TYR A 172 -15.33 -9.43 16.53
N ALA A 173 -14.63 -9.56 17.66
CA ALA A 173 -14.57 -10.82 18.39
C ALA A 173 -15.97 -11.29 18.83
N GLU A 174 -16.82 -10.38 19.32
CA GLU A 174 -18.22 -10.65 19.64
C GLU A 174 -19.02 -11.11 18.40
N ALA A 175 -18.90 -10.38 17.29
CA ALA A 175 -19.58 -10.71 16.04
C ALA A 175 -19.16 -12.10 15.51
N LEU A 176 -17.90 -12.48 15.71
CA LEU A 176 -17.35 -13.80 15.33
C LEU A 176 -17.63 -14.89 16.38
N LYS A 177 -18.31 -14.55 17.49
CA LYS A 177 -18.62 -15.48 18.60
C LYS A 177 -17.38 -16.09 19.25
N LEU A 178 -16.30 -15.32 19.32
CA LEU A 178 -15.11 -15.70 20.07
C LEU A 178 -15.36 -15.58 21.57
N ASP A 179 -14.57 -16.27 22.38
CA ASP A 179 -14.43 -15.91 23.78
C ASP A 179 -13.73 -14.55 23.90
N VAL A 180 -14.54 -13.52 24.13
CA VAL A 180 -14.08 -12.12 24.19
C VAL A 180 -13.13 -11.90 25.34
N THR A 181 -13.27 -12.61 26.46
CA THR A 181 -12.38 -12.49 27.61
C THR A 181 -11.00 -13.01 27.27
N VAL A 182 -10.92 -14.19 26.65
CA VAL A 182 -9.67 -14.80 26.18
C VAL A 182 -9.04 -13.92 25.09
N PHE A 183 -9.84 -13.47 24.13
CA PHE A 183 -9.37 -12.60 23.06
C PHE A 183 -8.81 -11.27 23.59
N ARG A 184 -9.55 -10.60 24.48
CA ARG A 184 -9.10 -9.36 25.14
C ARG A 184 -7.77 -9.57 25.85
N SER A 185 -7.69 -10.61 26.68
CA SER A 185 -6.44 -10.93 27.41
C SER A 185 -5.27 -11.14 26.46
N CYS A 186 -5.49 -11.88 25.37
CA CYS A 186 -4.48 -12.13 24.34
C CYS A 186 -3.96 -10.82 23.70
N VAL A 187 -4.86 -9.95 23.26
CA VAL A 187 -4.48 -8.69 22.60
C VAL A 187 -3.82 -7.71 23.59
N THR A 188 -4.36 -7.58 24.82
CA THR A 188 -3.85 -6.60 25.79
C THR A 188 -2.56 -7.03 26.46
N SER A 189 -2.27 -8.33 26.53
CA SER A 189 -0.97 -8.85 27.00
C SER A 189 0.12 -8.80 25.96
N GLU A 190 -0.20 -8.36 24.73
CA GLU A 190 0.71 -8.36 23.59
C GLU A 190 1.31 -9.77 23.32
N LYS A 191 0.52 -10.85 23.55
CA LYS A 191 0.96 -12.25 23.42
C LYS A 191 1.73 -12.52 22.13
N TYR A 192 1.25 -11.98 21.02
CA TYR A 192 1.81 -12.23 19.68
C TYR A 192 2.73 -11.13 19.16
N LYS A 193 3.10 -10.15 19.98
CA LYS A 193 4.05 -9.11 19.56
C LYS A 193 5.40 -9.67 19.10
N PRO A 194 6.03 -10.63 19.82
CA PRO A 194 7.30 -11.20 19.37
C PRO A 194 7.19 -11.91 18.02
N ASP A 195 6.07 -12.59 17.77
CA ASP A 195 5.86 -13.29 16.48
C ASP A 195 5.64 -12.30 15.32
N VAL A 196 4.91 -11.19 15.56
CA VAL A 196 4.75 -10.12 14.57
C VAL A 196 6.09 -9.42 14.31
N GLU A 197 6.89 -9.17 15.35
CA GLU A 197 8.24 -8.62 15.19
C GLU A 197 9.17 -9.56 14.42
N ALA A 198 9.05 -10.85 14.60
CA ALA A 198 9.79 -11.85 13.81
C ALA A 198 9.35 -11.81 12.32
N ASP A 199 8.07 -11.61 12.04
CA ASP A 199 7.58 -11.43 10.68
C ASP A 199 8.09 -10.15 10.03
N LEU A 200 8.19 -9.04 10.78
CA LEU A 200 8.81 -7.80 10.31
C LEU A 200 10.28 -8.01 9.92
N LEU A 201 11.05 -8.71 10.76
CA LEU A 201 12.44 -9.03 10.46
C LEU A 201 12.59 -9.90 9.21
N GLU A 202 11.69 -10.86 9.03
CA GLU A 202 11.67 -11.71 7.84
C GLU A 202 11.29 -10.92 6.59
N ALA A 203 10.29 -10.01 6.67
CA ALA A 203 9.93 -9.11 5.58
C ALA A 203 11.13 -8.24 5.16
N MET A 204 11.85 -7.66 6.12
CA MET A 204 13.08 -6.91 5.86
C MET A 204 14.16 -7.76 5.20
N ARG A 205 14.37 -9.00 5.68
CA ARG A 205 15.36 -9.94 5.12
C ARG A 205 15.13 -10.25 3.65
N ILE A 206 13.85 -10.34 3.24
CA ILE A 206 13.49 -10.62 1.84
C ILE A 206 13.32 -9.35 0.99
N GLY A 207 13.47 -8.16 1.56
CA GLY A 207 13.32 -6.88 0.86
C GLY A 207 11.87 -6.45 0.64
N ALA A 208 10.92 -6.91 1.48
CA ALA A 208 9.56 -6.40 1.49
C ALA A 208 9.53 -5.10 2.33
N ASP A 209 9.62 -3.96 1.66
CA ASP A 209 9.73 -2.62 2.23
C ASP A 209 8.41 -1.82 2.18
N GLY A 210 7.33 -2.44 1.75
CA GLY A 210 6.00 -1.83 1.67
C GLY A 210 4.89 -2.87 1.58
N THR A 211 3.64 -2.42 1.80
CA THR A 211 2.46 -3.29 1.87
C THR A 211 1.39 -2.94 0.83
N PRO A 212 0.68 -3.94 0.30
CA PRO A 212 0.94 -5.37 0.48
C PRO A 212 2.17 -5.83 -0.32
N ALA A 213 2.92 -6.78 0.22
CA ALA A 213 3.92 -7.53 -0.53
C ALA A 213 3.53 -9.00 -0.57
N PHE A 214 4.00 -9.72 -1.58
CA PHE A 214 3.68 -11.14 -1.73
C PHE A 214 4.93 -11.93 -2.12
N VAL A 215 5.03 -13.15 -1.62
CA VAL A 215 5.92 -14.16 -2.19
C VAL A 215 5.07 -15.18 -2.93
N VAL A 216 5.33 -15.33 -4.23
CA VAL A 216 4.58 -16.21 -5.13
C VAL A 216 5.53 -17.27 -5.67
N GLY A 217 5.27 -18.55 -5.38
CA GLY A 217 6.22 -19.59 -5.70
C GLY A 217 5.67 -21.02 -5.68
N ARG A 218 6.60 -21.97 -5.82
CA ARG A 218 6.31 -23.39 -5.67
C ARG A 218 6.22 -23.75 -4.21
N SER A 219 5.26 -24.61 -3.90
CA SER A 219 5.17 -25.22 -2.57
C SER A 219 6.35 -26.13 -2.32
N THR A 220 6.94 -26.04 -1.13
CA THR A 220 7.96 -26.95 -0.63
C THR A 220 7.45 -27.68 0.62
N ALA A 221 8.17 -28.66 1.10
CA ALA A 221 7.83 -29.36 2.34
C ALA A 221 7.78 -28.39 3.55
N GLU A 222 8.69 -27.41 3.58
CA GLU A 222 8.81 -26.45 4.68
C GLU A 222 8.05 -25.14 4.44
N GLY A 223 7.62 -24.86 3.18
CA GLY A 223 6.97 -23.60 2.89
C GLY A 223 6.91 -23.26 1.40
N VAL A 224 7.58 -22.20 0.97
CA VAL A 224 7.56 -21.70 -0.41
C VAL A 224 8.94 -21.32 -0.89
N GLU A 225 9.21 -21.58 -2.18
CA GLU A 225 10.33 -21.00 -2.92
C GLU A 225 9.80 -20.22 -4.13
N GLY A 226 10.00 -18.91 -4.16
CA GLY A 226 9.36 -18.05 -5.14
C GLY A 226 10.01 -16.69 -5.33
N ASP A 227 9.25 -15.80 -5.95
CA ASP A 227 9.66 -14.43 -6.24
C ASP A 227 8.74 -13.44 -5.53
N MET A 228 9.26 -12.25 -5.25
CA MET A 228 8.48 -11.14 -4.73
C MET A 228 7.55 -10.57 -5.79
N LEU A 229 6.34 -10.20 -5.36
CA LEU A 229 5.39 -9.38 -6.08
C LEU A 229 4.95 -8.26 -5.14
N VAL A 230 5.12 -6.99 -5.52
CA VAL A 230 4.91 -5.84 -4.64
C VAL A 230 3.66 -5.06 -5.03
N GLY A 231 2.93 -4.56 -4.03
CA GLY A 231 1.77 -3.69 -4.19
C GLY A 231 0.46 -4.44 -4.46
N ALA A 232 -0.64 -3.69 -4.49
CA ALA A 232 -1.99 -4.19 -4.73
C ALA A 232 -2.17 -4.61 -6.21
N GLN A 233 -1.49 -5.68 -6.62
CA GLN A 233 -1.52 -6.18 -7.98
C GLN A 233 -2.90 -6.72 -8.35
N PRO A 234 -3.35 -6.52 -9.60
CA PRO A 234 -4.59 -7.11 -10.09
C PRO A 234 -4.46 -8.62 -10.25
N TYR A 235 -5.61 -9.32 -10.23
CA TYR A 235 -5.68 -10.79 -10.37
C TYR A 235 -4.83 -11.33 -11.53
N ASN A 236 -4.87 -10.69 -12.70
CA ASN A 236 -4.15 -11.16 -13.88
C ASN A 236 -2.64 -11.28 -13.68
N ASN A 237 -2.03 -10.42 -12.84
CA ASN A 237 -0.60 -10.49 -12.56
C ASN A 237 -0.26 -11.72 -11.70
N PHE A 238 -1.13 -12.08 -10.75
CA PHE A 238 -1.00 -13.33 -10.01
C PHE A 238 -1.18 -14.55 -10.91
N ASP A 239 -2.21 -14.56 -11.75
CA ASP A 239 -2.51 -15.66 -12.66
C ASP A 239 -1.33 -15.90 -13.63
N LEU A 240 -0.80 -14.85 -14.27
CA LEU A 240 0.36 -14.94 -15.15
C LEU A 240 1.59 -15.48 -14.41
N LYS A 241 1.86 -14.97 -13.21
CA LYS A 241 2.98 -15.42 -12.40
C LYS A 241 2.86 -16.90 -12.03
N LEU A 242 1.69 -17.31 -11.55
CA LEU A 242 1.43 -18.68 -11.12
C LEU A 242 1.53 -19.66 -12.32
N ARG A 243 0.92 -19.33 -13.47
CA ARG A 243 1.03 -20.13 -14.69
C ARG A 243 2.48 -20.30 -15.15
N SER A 244 3.31 -19.26 -15.05
CA SER A 244 4.73 -19.37 -15.41
C SER A 244 5.51 -20.36 -14.53
N LEU A 245 4.96 -20.71 -13.36
CA LEU A 245 5.52 -21.70 -12.46
C LEU A 245 5.04 -23.13 -12.75
N GLU A 246 3.87 -23.31 -13.38
CA GLU A 246 3.34 -24.63 -13.72
C GLU A 246 4.13 -25.28 -14.89
N THR A 247 4.68 -24.47 -15.80
CA THR A 247 5.31 -24.91 -17.06
C THR A 247 6.79 -25.31 -16.92
N LYS A 248 7.37 -25.29 -15.72
CA LYS A 248 8.76 -25.70 -15.43
C LYS A 248 8.76 -26.85 -14.45
#